data_63240f71cdbb91b917fbade7673f0480
#
_entry.id   63240f71cdbb91b917fbade7673f0480
#
_cell.length_a   1.000
_cell.length_b   1.000
_cell.length_c   1.000
_cell.angle_alpha   90.00
_cell.angle_beta   90.00
_cell.angle_gamma   90.00
#
_symmetry.space_group_name_H-M   'P 1'
#
loop_
_entity.id
_entity.type
_entity.pdbx_description
1 polymer ?
#
loop_
_entity_poly.entity_id
_entity_poly.type
_entity_poly.pdbx_seq_one_letter_code
_entity_poly.pdbx_strand_id
1 'polypeptide(L)'
;IGCKNTYRELSREAVEKIVGYAAALAEDMERIFLFDYSSTVARFLSELSGDRKSRTLYIAESRIIGGGKPYLKECQEKGYRIHFVPDAASMYTIQKCDGIFMGAETIYPDGTCFNTIGADMTGLLGAYFHVPLYFLSPLIKLDFKMLEGKQKHLVQNGIGEKVEAQMRQIGVAMGTIEFGVPELVPVKPEFITSIVTEWGVVPPWGMYGESQRYREFLKGGICKNVQT
;
A
#
# COMPACT_ATOMS: atom_id res chain seq x y z
N ILE A 1 -12.21 0.62 -28.49
CA ILE A 1 -10.77 1.00 -28.45
C ILE A 1 -10.63 2.31 -27.68
N GLY A 2 -11.49 3.34 -27.91
CA GLY A 2 -11.41 4.64 -27.24
C GLY A 2 -11.46 4.58 -25.70
N CYS A 3 -12.42 3.85 -25.12
CA CYS A 3 -12.61 3.76 -23.66
C CYS A 3 -11.40 3.15 -22.90
N LYS A 4 -10.70 2.20 -23.51
CA LYS A 4 -9.48 1.61 -22.91
C LYS A 4 -8.32 2.61 -22.85
N ASN A 5 -8.16 3.44 -23.85
CA ASN A 5 -7.10 4.46 -23.88
C ASN A 5 -7.39 5.56 -22.85
N THR A 6 -8.62 6.03 -22.78
CA THR A 6 -9.06 7.01 -21.79
C THR A 6 -8.86 6.50 -20.34
N TYR A 7 -9.19 5.25 -20.06
CA TYR A 7 -8.96 4.65 -18.75
C TYR A 7 -7.48 4.61 -18.38
N ARG A 8 -6.59 4.24 -19.35
CA ARG A 8 -5.14 4.21 -19.12
C ARG A 8 -4.57 5.60 -18.85
N GLU A 9 -5.04 6.60 -19.58
CA GLU A 9 -4.64 7.98 -19.38
C GLU A 9 -5.04 8.50 -18.01
N LEU A 10 -6.30 8.33 -17.62
CA LEU A 10 -6.80 8.72 -16.30
C LEU A 10 -6.06 7.99 -15.16
N SER A 11 -5.77 6.70 -15.34
CA SER A 11 -5.01 5.94 -14.35
C SER A 11 -3.58 6.46 -14.21
N ARG A 12 -2.94 6.85 -15.30
CA ARG A 12 -1.59 7.44 -15.26
C ARG A 12 -1.60 8.82 -14.62
N GLU A 13 -2.51 9.68 -15.00
CA GLU A 13 -2.68 11.01 -14.38
C GLU A 13 -2.98 10.92 -12.88
N ALA A 14 -3.81 9.97 -12.47
CA ALA A 14 -4.07 9.71 -11.06
C ALA A 14 -2.79 9.37 -10.30
N VAL A 15 -1.96 8.46 -10.84
CA VAL A 15 -0.68 8.08 -10.22
C VAL A 15 0.27 9.28 -10.16
N GLU A 16 0.37 10.09 -11.20
CA GLU A 16 1.24 11.29 -11.23
C GLU A 16 0.85 12.30 -10.13
N LYS A 17 -0.45 12.55 -9.93
CA LYS A 17 -0.94 13.41 -8.85
C LYS A 17 -0.61 12.85 -7.46
N ILE A 18 -0.87 11.55 -7.25
CA ILE A 18 -0.54 10.86 -5.99
C ILE A 18 0.95 10.98 -5.68
N VAL A 19 1.80 10.76 -6.69
CA VAL A 19 3.25 10.86 -6.56
C VAL A 19 3.69 12.28 -6.19
N GLY A 20 3.10 13.31 -6.79
CA GLY A 20 3.38 14.70 -6.45
C GLY A 20 3.05 15.03 -4.99
N TYR A 21 1.87 14.60 -4.51
CA TYR A 21 1.48 14.79 -3.09
C TYR A 21 2.39 14.00 -2.14
N ALA A 22 2.70 12.75 -2.48
CA ALA A 22 3.58 11.91 -1.66
C ALA A 22 5.01 12.47 -1.59
N ALA A 23 5.53 13.02 -2.70
CA ALA A 23 6.84 13.64 -2.73
C ALA A 23 6.91 14.88 -1.81
N ALA A 24 5.87 15.71 -1.80
CA ALA A 24 5.78 16.85 -0.89
C ALA A 24 5.72 16.42 0.59
N LEU A 25 4.98 15.34 0.91
CA LEU A 25 4.94 14.79 2.27
C LEU A 25 6.29 14.23 2.74
N ALA A 26 7.10 13.73 1.81
CA ALA A 26 8.38 13.09 2.11
C ALA A 26 9.60 14.00 1.89
N GLU A 27 9.40 15.30 1.66
CA GLU A 27 10.48 16.23 1.30
C GLU A 27 11.63 16.20 2.31
N ASP A 28 11.31 16.27 3.59
CA ASP A 28 12.28 16.30 4.69
C ASP A 28 12.56 14.91 5.31
N MET A 29 11.98 13.84 4.77
CA MET A 29 12.19 12.50 5.31
C MET A 29 13.50 11.90 4.84
N GLU A 30 14.34 11.47 5.77
CA GLU A 30 15.61 10.79 5.51
C GLU A 30 15.49 9.26 5.57
N ARG A 31 14.56 8.76 6.40
CA ARG A 31 14.39 7.33 6.70
C ARG A 31 12.95 6.91 6.46
N ILE A 32 12.75 6.15 5.40
CA ILE A 32 11.42 5.73 4.94
C ILE A 32 11.28 4.23 5.09
N PHE A 33 10.20 3.79 5.73
CA PHE A 33 9.83 2.38 5.82
C PHE A 33 8.84 2.02 4.72
N LEU A 34 9.07 0.87 4.07
CA LEU A 34 8.21 0.33 3.01
C LEU A 34 7.77 -1.08 3.40
N PHE A 35 6.47 -1.34 3.24
CA PHE A 35 5.91 -2.68 3.41
C PHE A 35 5.11 -3.05 2.17
N ASP A 36 5.40 -4.25 1.64
CA ASP A 36 4.80 -4.80 0.43
C ASP A 36 4.99 -3.94 -0.83
N TYR A 37 4.92 -4.57 -2.00
CA TYR A 37 5.13 -3.88 -3.28
C TYR A 37 3.89 -3.13 -3.73
N SER A 38 4.11 -1.90 -4.12
CA SER A 38 3.12 -1.07 -4.82
C SER A 38 3.78 -0.32 -5.97
N SER A 39 3.25 -0.47 -7.18
CA SER A 39 3.73 0.28 -8.34
C SER A 39 3.59 1.80 -8.17
N THR A 40 2.58 2.26 -7.42
CA THR A 40 2.42 3.68 -7.08
C THR A 40 3.52 4.17 -6.14
N VAL A 41 3.87 3.35 -5.12
CA VAL A 41 4.99 3.65 -4.21
C VAL A 41 6.33 3.59 -4.94
N ALA A 42 6.54 2.60 -5.82
CA ALA A 42 7.74 2.54 -6.64
C ALA A 42 7.88 3.78 -7.52
N ARG A 43 6.80 4.24 -8.15
CA ARG A 43 6.79 5.47 -8.93
C ARG A 43 7.10 6.70 -8.08
N PHE A 44 6.52 6.80 -6.88
CA PHE A 44 6.85 7.86 -5.91
C PHE A 44 8.34 7.88 -5.60
N LEU A 45 8.94 6.74 -5.24
CA LEU A 45 10.38 6.65 -4.95
C LEU A 45 11.25 7.04 -6.16
N SER A 46 10.79 6.78 -7.37
CA SER A 46 11.51 7.15 -8.58
C SER A 46 11.46 8.64 -8.89
N GLU A 47 10.45 9.35 -8.44
CA GLU A 47 10.26 10.79 -8.64
C GLU A 47 10.70 11.65 -7.44
N LEU A 48 10.92 11.03 -6.27
CA LEU A 48 11.32 11.74 -5.06
C LEU A 48 12.62 12.50 -5.28
N SER A 49 12.57 13.82 -5.13
CA SER A 49 13.68 14.75 -5.39
C SER A 49 14.71 14.76 -4.24
N GLY A 50 15.84 15.44 -4.47
CA GLY A 50 16.91 15.63 -3.51
C GLY A 50 18.00 14.57 -3.55
N ASP A 51 18.92 14.62 -2.59
CA ASP A 51 20.03 13.66 -2.52
C ASP A 51 19.55 12.30 -2.02
N ARG A 52 19.31 11.39 -2.96
CA ARG A 52 18.89 10.01 -2.65
C ARG A 52 19.92 9.22 -1.86
N LYS A 53 21.20 9.59 -1.93
CA LYS A 53 22.28 8.93 -1.15
C LYS A 53 22.17 9.23 0.33
N SER A 54 21.59 10.37 0.71
CA SER A 54 21.32 10.71 2.11
C SER A 54 20.12 9.96 2.66
N ARG A 55 19.18 9.52 1.77
CA ARG A 55 17.96 8.81 2.18
C ARG A 55 18.18 7.31 2.34
N THR A 56 17.64 6.78 3.42
CA THR A 56 17.68 5.37 3.74
C THR A 56 16.28 4.77 3.63
N LEU A 57 16.15 3.74 2.81
CA LEU A 57 14.94 2.95 2.66
C LEU A 57 15.05 1.69 3.50
N TYR A 58 14.13 1.48 4.42
CA TYR A 58 13.93 0.24 5.14
C TYR A 58 12.80 -0.53 4.47
N ILE A 59 13.16 -1.60 3.77
CA ILE A 59 12.22 -2.39 2.97
C ILE A 59 11.98 -3.70 3.70
N ALA A 60 10.77 -3.91 4.20
CA ALA A 60 10.37 -5.19 4.77
C ALA A 60 10.33 -6.28 3.69
N GLU A 61 10.71 -7.50 4.04
CA GLU A 61 10.73 -8.62 3.08
C GLU A 61 9.32 -8.97 2.56
N SER A 62 8.26 -8.67 3.34
CA SER A 62 6.90 -9.11 3.09
C SER A 62 6.89 -10.60 2.68
N ARG A 63 7.39 -11.44 3.61
CA ARG A 63 7.91 -12.79 3.34
C ARG A 63 6.92 -13.67 2.61
N ILE A 64 5.66 -13.57 2.95
CA ILE A 64 4.59 -14.44 2.43
C ILE A 64 4.49 -14.38 0.91
N ILE A 65 4.64 -13.18 0.34
CA ILE A 65 4.59 -12.97 -1.11
C ILE A 65 5.93 -12.49 -1.68
N GLY A 66 6.91 -12.19 -0.82
CA GLY A 66 8.20 -11.61 -1.22
C GLY A 66 8.06 -10.18 -1.73
N GLY A 67 7.06 -9.45 -1.21
CA GLY A 67 6.64 -8.14 -1.71
C GLY A 67 7.67 -7.02 -1.59
N GLY A 68 8.69 -7.17 -0.71
CA GLY A 68 9.79 -6.20 -0.63
C GLY A 68 10.82 -6.32 -1.78
N LYS A 69 10.95 -7.49 -2.38
CA LYS A 69 12.02 -7.78 -3.37
C LYS A 69 11.96 -6.92 -4.64
N PRO A 70 10.78 -6.63 -5.24
CA PRO A 70 10.73 -5.84 -6.46
C PRO A 70 11.31 -4.43 -6.33
N TYR A 71 11.30 -3.84 -5.11
CA TYR A 71 11.92 -2.52 -4.90
C TYR A 71 13.44 -2.52 -5.02
N LEU A 72 14.10 -3.64 -4.69
CA LEU A 72 15.55 -3.66 -4.42
C LEU A 72 16.37 -3.16 -5.62
N LYS A 73 16.13 -3.72 -6.80
CA LYS A 73 16.88 -3.37 -8.01
C LYS A 73 16.64 -1.90 -8.39
N GLU A 74 15.39 -1.49 -8.48
CA GLU A 74 15.04 -0.13 -8.89
C GLU A 74 15.60 0.93 -7.92
N CYS A 75 15.43 0.71 -6.61
CA CYS A 75 15.91 1.66 -5.60
C CYS A 75 17.46 1.69 -5.55
N GLN A 76 18.13 0.55 -5.79
CA GLN A 76 19.59 0.50 -5.89
C GLN A 76 20.10 1.29 -7.09
N GLU A 77 19.49 1.11 -8.27
CA GLU A 77 19.83 1.85 -9.50
C GLU A 77 19.60 3.36 -9.33
N LYS A 78 18.64 3.76 -8.52
CA LYS A 78 18.35 5.16 -8.18
C LYS A 78 19.29 5.75 -7.11
N GLY A 79 20.15 4.93 -6.50
CA GLY A 79 21.18 5.38 -5.56
C GLY A 79 20.74 5.49 -4.11
N TYR A 80 19.58 4.93 -3.71
CA TYR A 80 19.16 4.88 -2.32
C TYR A 80 20.05 3.98 -1.47
N ARG A 81 20.23 4.34 -0.19
CA ARG A 81 20.74 3.41 0.82
C ARG A 81 19.61 2.48 1.24
N ILE A 82 19.81 1.17 1.10
CA ILE A 82 18.74 0.18 1.33
C ILE A 82 19.10 -0.73 2.49
N HIS A 83 18.16 -0.87 3.44
CA HIS A 83 18.13 -1.92 4.44
C HIS A 83 16.98 -2.85 4.14
N PHE A 84 17.25 -4.05 3.65
CA PHE A 84 16.25 -5.10 3.46
C PHE A 84 16.13 -5.86 4.78
N VAL A 85 14.94 -5.85 5.38
CA VAL A 85 14.73 -6.32 6.75
C VAL A 85 13.66 -7.42 6.81
N PRO A 86 13.86 -8.45 7.65
CA PRO A 86 12.81 -9.42 7.91
C PRO A 86 11.61 -8.75 8.59
N ASP A 87 10.40 -9.25 8.31
CA ASP A 87 9.17 -8.68 8.88
C ASP A 87 9.19 -8.64 10.41
N ALA A 88 9.81 -9.63 11.05
CA ALA A 88 10.00 -9.68 12.50
C ALA A 88 10.86 -8.53 13.07
N ALA A 89 11.64 -7.85 12.23
CA ALA A 89 12.47 -6.71 12.64
C ALA A 89 11.73 -5.36 12.50
N SER A 90 10.46 -5.35 12.08
CA SER A 90 9.70 -4.12 11.84
C SER A 90 9.63 -3.22 13.06
N MET A 91 9.43 -3.78 14.25
CA MET A 91 9.42 -3.00 15.51
C MET A 91 10.74 -2.25 15.74
N TYR A 92 11.87 -2.94 15.58
CA TYR A 92 13.21 -2.34 15.75
C TYR A 92 13.50 -1.28 14.70
N THR A 93 12.90 -1.39 13.54
CA THR A 93 13.19 -0.57 12.36
C THR A 93 12.30 0.66 12.28
N ILE A 94 10.98 0.49 12.43
CA ILE A 94 9.97 1.56 12.27
C ILE A 94 10.24 2.72 13.24
N GLN A 95 10.62 2.44 14.50
CA GLN A 95 10.93 3.50 15.47
C GLN A 95 12.05 4.48 15.05
N LYS A 96 12.81 4.15 14.01
CA LYS A 96 13.90 4.97 13.48
C LYS A 96 13.51 5.72 12.22
N CYS A 97 12.31 5.48 11.70
CA CYS A 97 11.86 6.03 10.44
C CYS A 97 11.09 7.33 10.64
N ASP A 98 11.10 8.16 9.61
CA ASP A 98 10.43 9.44 9.58
C ASP A 98 9.02 9.31 8.97
N GLY A 99 8.78 8.20 8.22
CA GLY A 99 7.48 7.89 7.63
C GLY A 99 7.41 6.48 7.08
N ILE A 100 6.19 5.99 6.93
CA ILE A 100 5.85 4.68 6.37
C ILE A 100 5.01 4.90 5.13
N PHE A 101 5.36 4.27 4.01
CA PHE A 101 4.57 4.32 2.78
C PHE A 101 4.22 2.92 2.32
N MET A 102 2.95 2.72 1.96
CA MET A 102 2.47 1.48 1.35
C MET A 102 1.33 1.75 0.37
N GLY A 103 1.07 0.80 -0.52
CA GLY A 103 -0.10 0.82 -1.37
C GLY A 103 -1.32 0.22 -0.68
N ALA A 104 -2.51 0.43 -1.23
CA ALA A 104 -3.70 -0.31 -0.84
C ALA A 104 -4.15 -1.23 -1.97
N GLU A 105 -4.62 -2.42 -1.61
CA GLU A 105 -5.36 -3.30 -2.52
C GLU A 105 -6.82 -2.86 -2.64
N THR A 106 -7.38 -2.41 -1.54
CA THR A 106 -8.76 -1.93 -1.45
C THR A 106 -8.83 -0.84 -0.39
N ILE A 107 -9.66 0.19 -0.62
CA ILE A 107 -9.98 1.24 0.34
C ILE A 107 -11.48 1.16 0.64
N TYR A 108 -11.85 1.22 1.91
CA TYR A 108 -13.24 1.35 2.31
C TYR A 108 -13.62 2.81 2.58
N PRO A 109 -14.92 3.15 2.44
CA PRO A 109 -15.42 4.50 2.74
C PRO A 109 -15.17 4.98 4.17
N ASP A 110 -15.00 4.08 5.14
CA ASP A 110 -14.64 4.43 6.52
C ASP A 110 -13.14 4.75 6.72
N GLY A 111 -12.35 4.66 5.65
CA GLY A 111 -10.90 4.88 5.68
C GLY A 111 -10.07 3.65 5.97
N THR A 112 -10.68 2.47 6.18
CA THR A 112 -9.94 1.20 6.26
C THR A 112 -9.25 0.89 4.94
N CYS A 113 -7.96 0.58 4.99
CA CYS A 113 -7.17 0.14 3.84
C CYS A 113 -6.81 -1.34 3.98
N PHE A 114 -6.94 -2.10 2.89
CA PHE A 114 -6.51 -3.50 2.86
C PHE A 114 -5.19 -3.65 2.14
N ASN A 115 -4.30 -4.43 2.72
CA ASN A 115 -3.03 -4.82 2.12
C ASN A 115 -2.62 -6.21 2.62
N THR A 116 -1.52 -6.74 2.12
CA THR A 116 -0.95 -8.05 2.50
C THR A 116 -0.78 -8.15 4.02
N ILE A 117 -0.95 -9.36 4.54
CA ILE A 117 -0.77 -9.66 5.98
C ILE A 117 0.60 -9.15 6.47
N GLY A 118 0.57 -8.49 7.63
CA GLY A 118 1.70 -7.73 8.20
C GLY A 118 1.55 -6.21 8.02
N ALA A 119 0.67 -5.76 7.12
CA ALA A 119 0.35 -4.34 6.99
C ALA A 119 -0.36 -3.79 8.23
N ASP A 120 -1.22 -4.57 8.85
CA ASP A 120 -1.89 -4.27 10.13
C ASP A 120 -0.90 -4.11 11.27
N MET A 121 0.07 -5.02 11.37
CA MET A 121 1.18 -4.92 12.33
C MET A 121 2.03 -3.66 12.05
N THR A 122 2.33 -3.37 10.78
CA THR A 122 3.08 -2.17 10.39
C THR A 122 2.34 -0.90 10.78
N GLY A 123 1.03 -0.85 10.55
CA GLY A 123 0.18 0.27 10.96
C GLY A 123 0.14 0.46 12.48
N LEU A 124 -0.05 -0.62 13.23
CA LEU A 124 -0.01 -0.60 14.69
C LEU A 124 1.33 -0.07 15.22
N LEU A 125 2.45 -0.54 14.66
CA LEU A 125 3.79 -0.09 15.06
C LEU A 125 4.02 1.39 14.71
N GLY A 126 3.55 1.85 13.53
CA GLY A 126 3.59 3.26 13.16
C GLY A 126 2.86 4.13 14.18
N ALA A 127 1.65 3.76 14.56
CA ALA A 127 0.87 4.46 15.57
C ALA A 127 1.55 4.43 16.95
N TYR A 128 2.09 3.29 17.36
CA TYR A 128 2.77 3.13 18.65
C TYR A 128 4.02 4.01 18.78
N PHE A 129 4.82 4.12 17.70
CA PHE A 129 6.04 4.94 17.68
C PHE A 129 5.81 6.37 17.18
N HIS A 130 4.58 6.75 16.90
CA HIS A 130 4.23 8.05 16.31
C HIS A 130 4.92 8.33 14.97
N VAL A 131 5.16 7.28 14.18
CA VAL A 131 5.68 7.37 12.82
C VAL A 131 4.51 7.40 11.84
N PRO A 132 4.35 8.46 11.04
CA PRO A 132 3.19 8.61 10.17
C PRO A 132 3.14 7.51 9.10
N LEU A 133 1.94 6.96 8.89
CA LEU A 133 1.64 5.98 7.84
C LEU A 133 0.80 6.62 6.74
N TYR A 134 1.29 6.52 5.51
CA TYR A 134 0.65 7.01 4.30
C TYR A 134 0.33 5.86 3.35
N PHE A 135 -0.94 5.76 2.95
CA PHE A 135 -1.35 4.88 1.86
C PHE A 135 -1.39 5.65 0.55
N LEU A 136 -0.65 5.19 -0.46
CA LEU A 136 -0.66 5.76 -1.81
C LEU A 136 -1.56 4.92 -2.71
N SER A 137 -2.75 5.41 -3.03
CA SER A 137 -3.72 4.59 -3.76
C SER A 137 -4.74 5.43 -4.52
N PRO A 138 -4.97 5.13 -5.81
CA PRO A 138 -6.02 5.79 -6.57
C PRO A 138 -7.42 5.38 -6.08
N LEU A 139 -8.38 6.30 -6.21
CA LEU A 139 -9.77 6.12 -5.79
C LEU A 139 -10.50 4.99 -6.55
N ILE A 140 -9.98 4.53 -7.68
CA ILE A 140 -10.51 3.35 -8.36
C ILE A 140 -10.49 2.09 -7.49
N LYS A 141 -9.69 2.07 -6.41
CA LYS A 141 -9.64 0.98 -5.43
C LYS A 141 -10.65 1.11 -4.29
N LEU A 142 -11.53 2.11 -4.34
CA LEU A 142 -12.66 2.21 -3.41
C LEU A 142 -13.62 1.04 -3.60
N ASP A 143 -13.95 0.36 -2.51
CA ASP A 143 -14.99 -0.68 -2.46
C ASP A 143 -16.19 -0.18 -1.66
N PHE A 144 -17.30 0.00 -2.35
CA PHE A 144 -18.57 0.49 -1.78
C PHE A 144 -19.41 -0.62 -1.12
N LYS A 145 -19.04 -1.89 -1.27
CA LYS A 145 -19.83 -3.03 -0.77
C LYS A 145 -20.02 -2.99 0.74
N MET A 146 -19.09 -2.38 1.46
CA MET A 146 -19.24 -2.15 2.88
C MET A 146 -20.50 -1.33 3.21
N LEU A 147 -20.84 -0.32 2.41
CA LEU A 147 -22.05 0.49 2.60
C LEU A 147 -23.35 -0.30 2.37
N GLU A 148 -23.25 -1.46 1.73
CA GLU A 148 -24.34 -2.40 1.52
C GLU A 148 -24.38 -3.51 2.59
N GLY A 149 -23.59 -3.37 3.67
CA GLY A 149 -23.47 -4.38 4.73
C GLY A 149 -22.68 -5.64 4.33
N LYS A 150 -22.01 -5.60 3.18
CA LYS A 150 -21.18 -6.71 2.68
C LYS A 150 -19.74 -6.54 3.15
N GLN A 151 -19.26 -7.47 3.95
CA GLN A 151 -17.84 -7.51 4.33
C GLN A 151 -17.01 -8.21 3.25
N LYS A 152 -15.77 -7.73 3.06
CA LYS A 152 -14.80 -8.43 2.23
C LYS A 152 -14.45 -9.76 2.91
N HIS A 153 -14.70 -10.87 2.22
CA HIS A 153 -14.17 -12.14 2.67
C HIS A 153 -12.64 -12.08 2.58
N LEU A 154 -11.98 -12.28 3.73
CA LEU A 154 -10.52 -12.38 3.77
C LEU A 154 -10.12 -13.64 3.03
N VAL A 155 -9.50 -13.48 1.89
CA VAL A 155 -9.16 -14.59 1.00
C VAL A 155 -7.94 -15.30 1.57
N GLN A 156 -8.07 -16.61 1.82
CA GLN A 156 -6.98 -17.49 2.21
C GLN A 156 -6.34 -18.11 0.95
N ASN A 157 -5.75 -17.28 0.09
CA ASN A 157 -5.20 -17.77 -1.17
C ASN A 157 -3.68 -17.95 -1.11
N GLY A 158 -3.23 -19.08 -1.64
CA GLY A 158 -1.84 -19.31 -2.04
C GLY A 158 -0.78 -19.40 -0.94
N ILE A 159 -1.05 -18.90 0.27
CA ILE A 159 -0.11 -18.98 1.40
C ILE A 159 0.08 -20.42 1.84
N GLY A 160 -1.02 -21.17 1.98
CA GLY A 160 -1.00 -22.58 2.36
C GLY A 160 -0.14 -23.40 1.42
N GLU A 161 -0.30 -23.24 0.11
CA GLU A 161 0.48 -23.96 -0.91
C GLU A 161 1.98 -23.65 -0.83
N LYS A 162 2.35 -22.37 -0.64
CA LYS A 162 3.76 -21.99 -0.51
C LYS A 162 4.41 -22.56 0.75
N VAL A 163 3.70 -22.51 1.87
CA VAL A 163 4.21 -23.09 3.13
C VAL A 163 4.24 -24.60 3.04
N GLU A 164 3.24 -25.22 2.44
CA GLU A 164 3.23 -26.68 2.18
C GLU A 164 4.44 -27.11 1.35
N ALA A 165 4.77 -26.37 0.29
CA ALA A 165 5.96 -26.66 -0.52
C ALA A 165 7.25 -26.59 0.31
N GLN A 166 7.38 -25.62 1.22
CA GLN A 166 8.52 -25.49 2.12
C GLN A 166 8.57 -26.65 3.14
N MET A 167 7.43 -27.05 3.69
CA MET A 167 7.35 -28.18 4.64
C MET A 167 7.72 -29.51 3.99
N ARG A 168 7.27 -29.74 2.77
CA ARG A 168 7.66 -30.92 1.96
C ARG A 168 9.17 -31.00 1.73
N GLN A 169 9.84 -29.85 1.49
CA GLN A 169 11.30 -29.81 1.32
C GLN A 169 12.08 -30.28 2.54
N ILE A 170 11.53 -30.08 3.74
CA ILE A 170 12.13 -30.53 5.01
C ILE A 170 11.55 -31.84 5.53
N GLY A 171 10.77 -32.57 4.69
CA GLY A 171 10.24 -33.88 5.01
C GLY A 171 9.06 -33.89 6.01
N VAL A 172 8.39 -32.75 6.22
CA VAL A 172 7.24 -32.65 7.13
C VAL A 172 5.95 -33.01 6.41
N ALA A 173 5.20 -33.96 6.97
CA ALA A 173 3.87 -34.32 6.50
C ALA A 173 2.82 -33.29 6.95
N MET A 174 1.99 -32.81 6.01
CA MET A 174 1.04 -31.71 6.24
C MET A 174 -0.23 -32.08 7.00
N GLY A 175 -0.54 -33.36 7.19
CA GLY A 175 -1.85 -33.85 7.60
C GLY A 175 -2.48 -33.26 8.89
N THR A 176 -1.67 -32.66 9.76
CA THR A 176 -2.14 -32.02 11.02
C THR A 176 -1.72 -30.55 11.16
N ILE A 177 -1.14 -29.98 10.09
CA ILE A 177 -0.65 -28.60 10.13
C ILE A 177 -1.61 -27.71 9.33
N GLU A 178 -2.18 -26.72 10.01
CA GLU A 178 -3.11 -25.75 9.41
C GLU A 178 -2.42 -24.39 9.22
N PHE A 179 -2.65 -23.78 8.05
CA PHE A 179 -2.18 -22.44 7.72
C PHE A 179 -3.39 -21.53 7.47
N GLY A 180 -4.10 -21.20 8.54
CA GLY A 180 -5.34 -20.44 8.51
C GLY A 180 -5.14 -18.92 8.57
N VAL A 181 -4.16 -18.36 7.85
CA VAL A 181 -3.94 -16.90 7.82
C VAL A 181 -4.46 -16.28 6.54
N PRO A 182 -5.12 -15.11 6.58
CA PRO A 182 -5.57 -14.41 5.39
C PRO A 182 -4.38 -13.79 4.63
N GLU A 183 -4.50 -13.68 3.31
CA GLU A 183 -3.51 -12.99 2.49
C GLU A 183 -3.59 -11.47 2.66
N LEU A 184 -4.82 -10.93 2.75
CA LEU A 184 -5.09 -9.52 2.94
C LEU A 184 -5.70 -9.26 4.31
N VAL A 185 -5.23 -8.21 4.96
CA VAL A 185 -5.74 -7.75 6.26
C VAL A 185 -6.16 -6.29 6.22
N PRO A 186 -7.15 -5.89 7.04
CA PRO A 186 -7.52 -4.50 7.20
C PRO A 186 -6.50 -3.76 8.07
N VAL A 187 -6.01 -2.64 7.60
CA VAL A 187 -5.34 -1.62 8.42
C VAL A 187 -6.41 -0.63 8.84
N LYS A 188 -6.64 -0.52 10.14
CA LYS A 188 -7.70 0.33 10.69
C LYS A 188 -7.41 1.82 10.51
N PRO A 189 -8.45 2.66 10.32
CA PRO A 189 -8.30 4.10 10.16
C PRO A 189 -7.47 4.77 11.25
N GLU A 190 -7.56 4.29 12.49
CA GLU A 190 -6.84 4.83 13.66
C GLU A 190 -5.31 4.69 13.55
N PHE A 191 -4.80 3.80 12.69
CA PHE A 191 -3.38 3.58 12.45
C PHE A 191 -2.86 4.32 11.21
N ILE A 192 -3.74 4.95 10.45
CA ILE A 192 -3.41 5.60 9.17
C ILE A 192 -3.37 7.11 9.38
N THR A 193 -2.27 7.74 9.00
CA THR A 193 -2.17 9.20 9.05
C THR A 193 -2.96 9.84 7.92
N SER A 194 -2.75 9.36 6.69
CA SER A 194 -3.50 9.83 5.52
C SER A 194 -3.50 8.82 4.38
N ILE A 195 -4.52 8.91 3.54
CA ILE A 195 -4.63 8.21 2.27
C ILE A 195 -4.40 9.24 1.17
N VAL A 196 -3.35 9.06 0.39
CA VAL A 196 -2.96 9.95 -0.70
C VAL A 196 -3.61 9.45 -1.98
N THR A 197 -4.55 10.22 -2.49
CA THR A 197 -5.34 9.90 -3.69
C THR A 197 -5.05 10.94 -4.79
N GLU A 198 -5.57 10.72 -6.00
CA GLU A 198 -5.51 11.71 -7.08
C GLU A 198 -6.28 13.01 -6.79
N TRP A 199 -7.10 13.03 -5.74
CA TRP A 199 -7.84 14.20 -5.29
C TRP A 199 -7.20 14.92 -4.10
N GLY A 200 -6.11 14.39 -3.57
CA GLY A 200 -5.34 15.00 -2.50
C GLY A 200 -4.96 14.05 -1.37
N VAL A 201 -4.43 14.64 -0.32
CA VAL A 201 -4.07 13.97 0.93
C VAL A 201 -5.29 13.99 1.86
N VAL A 202 -5.89 12.83 2.07
CA VAL A 202 -7.17 12.69 2.77
C VAL A 202 -6.94 11.96 4.10
N PRO A 203 -7.33 12.55 5.23
CA PRO A 203 -7.33 11.80 6.49
C PRO A 203 -8.37 10.67 6.42
N PRO A 204 -8.17 9.53 7.10
CA PRO A 204 -9.05 8.36 6.99
C PRO A 204 -10.53 8.70 7.20
N TRP A 205 -10.84 9.53 8.19
CA TRP A 205 -12.23 9.96 8.47
C TRP A 205 -12.86 10.83 7.38
N GLY A 206 -12.05 11.40 6.47
CA GLY A 206 -12.54 12.16 5.31
C GLY A 206 -12.94 11.27 4.14
N MET A 207 -12.53 9.99 4.14
CA MET A 207 -12.74 9.07 3.02
C MET A 207 -14.21 8.81 2.71
N TYR A 208 -15.09 8.91 3.69
CA TYR A 208 -16.53 8.78 3.42
C TYR A 208 -17.01 9.87 2.45
N GLY A 209 -16.66 11.13 2.70
CA GLY A 209 -16.99 12.25 1.81
C GLY A 209 -16.41 12.08 0.41
N GLU A 210 -15.13 11.71 0.31
CA GLU A 210 -14.47 11.46 -0.97
C GLU A 210 -15.11 10.28 -1.72
N SER A 211 -15.53 9.24 -1.00
CA SER A 211 -16.21 8.10 -1.59
C SER A 211 -17.56 8.49 -2.23
N GLN A 212 -18.32 9.37 -1.59
CA GLN A 212 -19.57 9.87 -2.14
C GLN A 212 -19.33 10.71 -3.40
N ARG A 213 -18.34 11.62 -3.36
CA ARG A 213 -17.94 12.41 -4.54
C ARG A 213 -17.48 11.52 -5.69
N TYR A 214 -16.71 10.48 -5.40
CA TYR A 214 -16.24 9.54 -6.41
C TYR A 214 -17.38 8.71 -7.00
N ARG A 215 -18.36 8.32 -6.18
CA ARG A 215 -19.57 7.63 -6.63
C ARG A 215 -20.38 8.49 -7.61
N GLU A 216 -20.54 9.79 -7.30
CA GLU A 216 -21.21 10.73 -8.22
C GLU A 216 -20.40 10.91 -9.51
N PHE A 217 -19.08 11.04 -9.42
CA PHE A 217 -18.20 11.08 -10.59
C PHE A 217 -18.39 9.86 -11.50
N LEU A 218 -18.49 8.66 -10.94
CA LEU A 218 -18.69 7.43 -11.70
C LEU A 218 -20.05 7.35 -12.40
N LYS A 219 -21.12 7.94 -11.82
CA LYS A 219 -22.45 7.98 -12.44
C LYS A 219 -22.47 8.74 -13.77
N GLY A 220 -21.61 9.73 -13.93
CA GLY A 220 -21.42 10.45 -15.20
C GLY A 220 -20.79 9.60 -16.31
N GLY A 221 -20.19 8.47 -15.94
CA GLY A 221 -19.43 7.59 -16.82
C GLY A 221 -18.02 8.14 -17.08
N ILE A 222 -17.00 7.30 -16.93
CA ILE A 222 -15.58 7.67 -17.10
C ILE A 222 -15.31 8.30 -18.47
N CYS A 223 -16.01 7.86 -19.52
CA CYS A 223 -15.85 8.39 -20.88
C CYS A 223 -16.58 9.71 -21.13
N LYS A 224 -17.53 10.12 -20.28
CA LYS A 224 -18.26 11.39 -20.42
C LYS A 224 -17.59 12.55 -19.68
N ASN A 225 -16.87 12.26 -18.60
CA ASN A 225 -16.24 13.26 -17.74
C ASN A 225 -14.89 13.82 -18.25
N VAL A 226 -14.42 13.34 -19.40
CA VAL A 226 -13.17 13.81 -20.06
C VAL A 226 -13.40 14.94 -21.03
N GLN A 227 -14.66 15.34 -21.28
CA GLN A 227 -15.02 16.40 -22.24
C GLN A 227 -15.37 17.76 -21.58
N THR A 228 -15.20 17.89 -20.28
CA THR A 228 -15.33 19.14 -19.53
C THR A 228 -13.99 19.53 -18.90
#